data_ba66032d7cfd47b7b093b2b83395bc43
#
_entry.id   ba66032d7cfd47b7b093b2b83395bc43
#
_cell.length_a   1.000
_cell.length_b   1.000
_cell.length_c   1.000
_cell.angle_alpha   90.00
_cell.angle_beta   90.00
_cell.angle_gamma   90.00
#
_symmetry.space_group_name_H-M   'P 1'
#
loop_
_entity.id
_entity.type
_entity.pdbx_description
1 polymer ?
#
loop_
_entity_poly.entity_id
_entity_poly.type
_entity_poly.pdbx_seq_one_letter_code
_entity_poly.pdbx_strand_id
1 'polypeptide(L)'
;MFQNSLEVFLAICSRERCPVAVLGEITEGFDLKVHDSKFDNYPINISLDVLFGKTPKTVRSFKEEKIKKIESEFKGLKIRSLLKKVLRHPTVASKGFLITIGDRTVTGLVSRDQMVGPWQVPVSDNAITLSSFFSTTGEAMSIGERTPCAVIDSAAASRMAVGEAVTNIISSGIENLSDVKLSANWMGAPEKLNGNQDLFQAVKAVGMDLCPKWEICIPVGKDSLSMATDWKEGESL
;
A
#
# COMPACT_ATOMS: atom_id res chain seq x y z
N MET A 1 -24.65 -4.32 10.70
CA MET A 1 -24.57 -5.40 11.71
C MET A 1 -25.87 -6.16 11.67
N PHE A 2 -25.87 -7.47 11.70
CA PHE A 2 -27.10 -8.24 11.75
C PHE A 2 -27.77 -8.05 13.13
N GLN A 3 -29.09 -7.94 13.14
CA GLN A 3 -29.86 -7.68 14.36
C GLN A 3 -29.52 -8.66 15.50
N ASN A 4 -29.28 -9.93 15.17
CA ASN A 4 -28.91 -10.97 16.15
C ASN A 4 -27.53 -10.78 16.80
N SER A 5 -26.68 -9.92 16.23
CA SER A 5 -25.33 -9.63 16.76
C SER A 5 -25.27 -8.34 17.56
N LEU A 6 -26.34 -7.54 17.58
CA LEU A 6 -26.36 -6.24 18.23
C LEU A 6 -26.24 -6.37 19.75
N GLU A 7 -26.99 -7.27 20.36
CA GLU A 7 -26.96 -7.49 21.81
C GLU A 7 -25.58 -7.95 22.27
N VAL A 8 -24.95 -8.87 21.51
CA VAL A 8 -23.61 -9.35 21.81
C VAL A 8 -22.60 -8.21 21.68
N PHE A 9 -22.72 -7.38 20.68
CA PHE A 9 -21.86 -6.22 20.46
C PHE A 9 -22.02 -5.20 21.59
N LEU A 10 -23.24 -4.88 22.00
CA LEU A 10 -23.51 -3.96 23.12
C LEU A 10 -22.95 -4.50 24.45
N ALA A 11 -23.05 -5.82 24.67
CA ALA A 11 -22.47 -6.47 25.85
C ALA A 11 -20.93 -6.35 25.86
N ILE A 12 -20.27 -6.53 24.70
CA ILE A 12 -18.83 -6.34 24.57
C ILE A 12 -18.46 -4.87 24.84
N CYS A 13 -19.17 -3.92 24.24
CA CYS A 13 -18.92 -2.50 24.47
C CYS A 13 -19.06 -2.13 25.95
N SER A 14 -20.07 -2.65 26.61
CA SER A 14 -20.29 -2.45 28.05
C SER A 14 -19.14 -3.05 28.88
N ARG A 15 -18.72 -4.27 28.57
CA ARG A 15 -17.58 -4.93 29.24
C ARG A 15 -16.29 -4.12 29.10
N GLU A 16 -16.02 -3.62 27.91
CA GLU A 16 -14.81 -2.86 27.59
C GLU A 16 -14.93 -1.36 27.96
N ARG A 17 -16.05 -0.94 28.58
CA ARG A 17 -16.34 0.48 28.91
C ARG A 17 -16.24 1.40 27.69
N CYS A 18 -16.61 0.89 26.52
CA CYS A 18 -16.63 1.63 25.26
C CYS A 18 -17.99 2.29 25.07
N PRO A 19 -18.10 3.63 25.06
CA PRO A 19 -19.36 4.29 24.75
C PRO A 19 -19.87 3.90 23.37
N VAL A 20 -21.16 3.58 23.28
CA VAL A 20 -21.79 3.16 22.04
C VAL A 20 -23.21 3.69 21.96
N ALA A 21 -23.65 4.04 20.75
CA ALA A 21 -25.03 4.43 20.47
C ALA A 21 -25.51 3.75 19.19
N VAL A 22 -26.73 3.26 19.21
CA VAL A 22 -27.43 2.77 18.02
C VAL A 22 -28.05 3.98 17.33
N LEU A 23 -27.54 4.37 16.18
CA LEU A 23 -27.96 5.59 15.49
C LEU A 23 -29.16 5.40 14.56
N GLY A 24 -29.46 4.17 14.16
CA GLY A 24 -30.56 3.90 13.22
C GLY A 24 -30.48 2.53 12.60
N GLU A 25 -31.28 2.32 11.59
CA GLU A 25 -31.43 1.08 10.84
C GLU A 25 -31.16 1.31 9.34
N ILE A 26 -30.62 0.31 8.68
CA ILE A 26 -30.51 0.30 7.22
C ILE A 26 -31.86 -0.14 6.64
N THR A 27 -32.43 0.71 5.81
CA THR A 27 -33.70 0.46 5.14
C THR A 27 -33.47 0.09 3.67
N GLU A 28 -34.48 -0.48 3.02
CA GLU A 28 -34.43 -0.82 1.58
C GLU A 28 -34.50 0.40 0.65
N GLY A 29 -34.79 1.58 1.19
CA GLY A 29 -34.90 2.82 0.41
C GLY A 29 -33.54 3.45 0.07
N PHE A 30 -33.56 4.38 -0.90
CA PHE A 30 -32.40 5.17 -1.29
C PHE A 30 -32.41 6.58 -0.67
N ASP A 31 -32.92 6.70 0.56
CA ASP A 31 -33.00 7.96 1.27
C ASP A 31 -32.21 7.90 2.57
N LEU A 32 -31.46 8.98 2.86
CA LEU A 32 -30.93 9.22 4.20
C LEU A 32 -31.93 10.10 4.96
N LYS A 33 -32.48 9.54 6.04
CA LYS A 33 -33.42 10.26 6.93
C LYS A 33 -32.87 10.29 8.34
N VAL A 34 -32.78 11.47 8.91
CA VAL A 34 -32.42 11.67 10.33
C VAL A 34 -33.60 12.33 11.01
N HIS A 35 -34.14 11.69 12.03
CA HIS A 35 -35.22 12.22 12.86
C HIS A 35 -34.62 12.84 14.13
N ASP A 36 -34.98 14.09 14.40
CA ASP A 36 -34.65 14.77 15.67
C ASP A 36 -35.86 14.63 16.61
N SER A 37 -35.75 13.79 17.62
CA SER A 37 -36.83 13.53 18.56
C SER A 37 -37.13 14.72 19.49
N LYS A 38 -36.21 15.68 19.63
CA LYS A 38 -36.41 16.88 20.48
C LYS A 38 -37.30 17.89 19.79
N PHE A 39 -37.14 18.05 18.48
CA PHE A 39 -37.90 19.01 17.68
C PHE A 39 -38.96 18.36 16.84
N ASP A 40 -39.08 17.03 16.87
CA ASP A 40 -40.02 16.19 16.10
C ASP A 40 -39.98 16.58 14.61
N ASN A 41 -38.82 16.66 14.03
CA ASN A 41 -38.59 17.00 12.65
C ASN A 41 -37.54 16.12 11.99
N TYR A 42 -37.35 16.28 10.68
CA TYR A 42 -36.35 15.59 9.89
C TYR A 42 -35.31 16.60 9.36
N PRO A 43 -34.28 16.93 10.13
CA PRO A 43 -33.22 17.86 9.71
C PRO A 43 -32.47 17.35 8.47
N ILE A 44 -32.45 16.03 8.24
CA ILE A 44 -31.92 15.43 7.02
C ILE A 44 -32.98 14.50 6.45
N ASN A 45 -33.40 14.79 5.23
CA ASN A 45 -34.27 13.94 4.43
C ASN A 45 -33.87 14.16 2.96
N ILE A 46 -32.94 13.35 2.50
CA ILE A 46 -32.28 13.54 1.21
C ILE A 46 -32.09 12.19 0.50
N SER A 47 -32.34 12.18 -0.80
CA SER A 47 -32.00 11.01 -1.61
C SER A 47 -30.49 10.79 -1.66
N LEU A 48 -30.04 9.53 -1.54
CA LEU A 48 -28.65 9.13 -1.69
C LEU A 48 -28.10 9.47 -3.08
N ASP A 49 -28.94 9.48 -4.10
CA ASP A 49 -28.55 9.93 -5.44
C ASP A 49 -28.12 11.40 -5.48
N VAL A 50 -28.76 12.23 -4.66
CA VAL A 50 -28.39 13.65 -4.53
C VAL A 50 -27.14 13.79 -3.67
N LEU A 51 -27.07 13.03 -2.57
CA LEU A 51 -25.96 13.08 -1.63
C LEU A 51 -24.65 12.63 -2.26
N PHE A 52 -24.66 11.51 -2.97
CA PHE A 52 -23.45 10.98 -3.62
C PHE A 52 -23.24 11.54 -5.03
N GLY A 53 -24.30 12.02 -5.66
CA GLY A 53 -24.26 12.53 -7.02
C GLY A 53 -23.84 11.47 -8.04
N LYS A 54 -23.62 11.93 -9.25
CA LYS A 54 -22.98 11.13 -10.31
C LYS A 54 -21.60 11.71 -10.56
N THR A 55 -20.59 11.19 -9.88
CA THR A 55 -19.23 11.59 -10.13
C THR A 55 -18.85 11.29 -11.58
N PRO A 56 -18.41 12.29 -12.37
CA PRO A 56 -17.98 12.05 -13.74
C PRO A 56 -16.81 11.08 -13.75
N LYS A 57 -16.88 10.09 -14.64
CA LYS A 57 -15.79 9.13 -14.82
C LYS A 57 -14.59 9.86 -15.43
N THR A 58 -13.47 9.85 -14.75
CA THR A 58 -12.20 10.29 -15.34
C THR A 58 -11.74 9.27 -16.35
N VAL A 59 -11.63 9.68 -17.62
CA VAL A 59 -11.09 8.83 -18.69
C VAL A 59 -9.65 9.27 -18.95
N ARG A 60 -8.70 8.37 -18.73
CA ARG A 60 -7.31 8.55 -19.09
C ARG A 60 -7.03 7.77 -20.37
N SER A 61 -6.48 8.44 -21.35
CA SER A 61 -6.12 7.83 -22.64
C SER A 61 -4.64 8.07 -22.93
N PHE A 62 -4.05 7.18 -23.70
CA PHE A 62 -2.70 7.33 -24.23
C PHE A 62 -2.61 6.76 -25.63
N LYS A 63 -1.67 7.26 -26.41
CA LYS A 63 -1.28 6.66 -27.67
C LYS A 63 -0.11 5.73 -27.36
N GLU A 64 -0.24 4.45 -27.73
CA GLU A 64 0.80 3.48 -27.47
C GLU A 64 2.07 3.86 -28.21
N GLU A 65 3.12 4.13 -27.47
CA GLU A 65 4.45 4.40 -28.00
C GLU A 65 5.36 3.21 -27.69
N LYS A 66 6.10 2.78 -28.71
CA LYS A 66 7.13 1.75 -28.50
C LYS A 66 8.28 2.36 -27.72
N ILE A 67 8.41 1.98 -26.46
CA ILE A 67 9.54 2.37 -25.65
C ILE A 67 10.80 1.77 -26.26
N LYS A 68 11.73 2.64 -26.63
CA LYS A 68 13.02 2.22 -27.15
C LYS A 68 13.79 1.55 -26.00
N LYS A 69 13.90 0.22 -26.04
CA LYS A 69 14.71 -0.50 -25.07
C LYS A 69 16.17 -0.04 -25.22
N ILE A 70 16.70 0.50 -24.14
CA ILE A 70 18.13 0.83 -24.08
C ILE A 70 18.87 -0.49 -23.93
N GLU A 71 19.48 -0.96 -25.01
CA GLU A 71 20.42 -2.08 -24.94
C GLU A 71 21.68 -1.61 -24.25
N SER A 72 21.86 -2.01 -23.01
CA SER A 72 23.07 -1.72 -22.27
C SER A 72 24.16 -2.72 -22.70
N GLU A 73 25.25 -2.22 -23.25
CA GLU A 73 26.43 -3.04 -23.50
C GLU A 73 27.15 -3.36 -22.20
N PHE A 74 27.03 -4.59 -21.73
CA PHE A 74 27.74 -5.08 -20.53
C PHE A 74 29.15 -5.61 -20.83
N LYS A 75 29.62 -5.45 -22.08
CA LYS A 75 30.94 -5.90 -22.47
C LYS A 75 32.05 -5.21 -21.65
N GLY A 76 32.95 -6.01 -21.09
CA GLY A 76 34.11 -5.51 -20.34
C GLY A 76 33.84 -5.11 -18.87
N LEU A 77 32.61 -5.21 -18.39
CA LEU A 77 32.29 -4.92 -17.01
C LEU A 77 32.68 -6.09 -16.09
N LYS A 78 33.47 -5.80 -15.06
CA LYS A 78 33.86 -6.79 -14.04
C LYS A 78 32.74 -6.91 -13.02
N ILE A 79 32.23 -8.12 -12.77
CA ILE A 79 31.16 -8.43 -11.80
C ILE A 79 31.44 -7.80 -10.43
N ARG A 80 32.68 -7.92 -9.93
CA ARG A 80 33.07 -7.35 -8.64
C ARG A 80 32.92 -5.82 -8.59
N SER A 81 33.19 -5.13 -9.69
CA SER A 81 33.03 -3.68 -9.79
C SER A 81 31.54 -3.29 -9.81
N LEU A 82 30.73 -4.03 -10.58
CA LEU A 82 29.29 -3.83 -10.64
C LEU A 82 28.63 -4.08 -9.27
N LEU A 83 28.98 -5.17 -8.61
CA LEU A 83 28.48 -5.48 -7.26
C LEU A 83 28.77 -4.35 -6.28
N LYS A 84 30.00 -3.81 -6.28
CA LYS A 84 30.35 -2.66 -5.42
C LYS A 84 29.53 -1.41 -5.74
N LYS A 85 29.25 -1.14 -7.02
CA LYS A 85 28.41 0.01 -7.42
C LYS A 85 26.98 -0.17 -6.97
N VAL A 86 26.38 -1.38 -7.16
CA VAL A 86 25.02 -1.69 -6.72
C VAL A 86 24.89 -1.57 -5.21
N LEU A 87 25.79 -2.18 -4.44
CA LEU A 87 25.76 -2.12 -2.97
C LEU A 87 25.96 -0.70 -2.40
N ARG A 88 26.55 0.21 -3.16
CA ARG A 88 26.72 1.62 -2.78
C ARG A 88 25.60 2.53 -3.31
N HIS A 89 24.74 2.02 -4.16
CA HIS A 89 23.65 2.81 -4.71
C HIS A 89 22.69 3.21 -3.57
N PRO A 90 22.25 4.48 -3.46
CA PRO A 90 21.40 4.94 -2.35
C PRO A 90 20.14 4.11 -2.12
N THR A 91 19.53 3.58 -3.18
CA THR A 91 18.36 2.72 -3.08
C THR A 91 18.65 1.34 -2.45
N VAL A 92 19.90 0.85 -2.56
CA VAL A 92 20.33 -0.48 -2.10
C VAL A 92 21.15 -0.44 -0.83
N ALA A 93 21.91 0.65 -0.62
CA ALA A 93 22.81 0.80 0.53
C ALA A 93 22.05 0.73 1.87
N SER A 94 22.78 0.40 2.92
CA SER A 94 22.23 0.31 4.28
C SER A 94 21.47 1.57 4.70
N LYS A 95 20.31 1.38 5.29
CA LYS A 95 19.43 2.43 5.87
C LYS A 95 19.46 2.40 7.42
N GLY A 96 20.44 1.72 8.01
CA GLY A 96 20.56 1.60 9.46
C GLY A 96 20.53 2.95 10.19
N PHE A 97 21.07 4.00 9.58
CA PHE A 97 21.03 5.36 10.14
C PHE A 97 19.61 5.90 10.29
N LEU A 98 18.68 5.59 9.38
CA LEU A 98 17.29 6.03 9.47
C LEU A 98 16.57 5.39 10.65
N ILE A 99 16.88 4.13 10.94
CA ILE A 99 16.30 3.39 12.06
C ILE A 99 16.83 3.90 13.39
N THR A 100 18.09 4.33 13.45
CA THR A 100 18.73 4.79 14.68
C THR A 100 18.48 6.25 15.00
N ILE A 101 18.11 7.08 14.02
CA ILE A 101 17.78 8.49 14.20
C ILE A 101 16.32 8.68 14.68
N GLY A 102 15.40 7.93 14.09
CA GLY A 102 13.96 7.98 14.43
C GLY A 102 13.56 6.95 15.46
N ASP A 103 12.23 6.81 15.63
CA ASP A 103 11.66 5.78 16.48
C ASP A 103 11.93 4.40 15.88
N ARG A 104 12.70 3.61 16.60
CA ARG A 104 13.11 2.29 16.16
C ARG A 104 11.97 1.29 16.13
N THR A 105 11.18 1.31 17.18
CA THR A 105 9.98 0.47 17.36
C THR A 105 8.91 1.27 18.08
N VAL A 106 7.69 1.22 17.57
CA VAL A 106 6.52 1.86 18.18
C VAL A 106 5.53 0.77 18.57
N THR A 107 4.89 0.89 19.73
CA THR A 107 3.98 -0.05 20.36
C THR A 107 4.67 -1.17 21.18
N GLY A 108 3.89 -1.82 22.07
CA GLY A 108 4.39 -2.90 22.94
C GLY A 108 4.19 -4.31 22.41
N LEU A 109 3.56 -4.47 21.22
CA LEU A 109 3.21 -5.78 20.65
C LEU A 109 4.15 -6.20 19.50
N VAL A 110 5.35 -5.64 19.45
CA VAL A 110 6.35 -6.02 18.45
C VAL A 110 6.96 -7.36 18.83
N SER A 111 6.87 -8.34 17.92
CA SER A 111 7.41 -9.68 18.15
C SER A 111 8.93 -9.70 18.13
N ARG A 112 9.55 -8.90 17.26
CA ARG A 112 11.00 -8.79 17.15
C ARG A 112 11.37 -7.36 16.73
N ASP A 113 12.41 -6.84 17.36
CA ASP A 113 13.01 -5.57 16.98
C ASP A 113 13.56 -5.61 15.53
N GLN A 114 13.59 -4.46 14.88
CA GLN A 114 14.07 -4.29 13.51
C GLN A 114 15.54 -4.69 13.34
N MET A 115 16.38 -4.42 14.34
CA MET A 115 17.78 -4.79 14.31
C MET A 115 17.94 -6.23 14.82
N VAL A 116 18.39 -7.12 13.94
CA VAL A 116 18.38 -8.57 14.16
C VAL A 116 19.73 -9.07 14.68
N GLY A 117 19.67 -10.15 15.46
CA GLY A 117 20.82 -10.87 15.97
C GLY A 117 21.48 -10.22 17.19
N PRO A 118 22.47 -10.89 17.81
CA PRO A 118 23.09 -10.43 19.06
C PRO A 118 23.87 -9.11 18.91
N TRP A 119 24.35 -8.82 17.71
CA TRP A 119 25.09 -7.61 17.41
C TRP A 119 24.19 -6.46 16.92
N GLN A 120 22.91 -6.73 16.68
CA GLN A 120 21.94 -5.74 16.18
C GLN A 120 22.45 -4.94 14.95
N VAL A 121 23.03 -5.63 14.00
CA VAL A 121 23.59 -5.02 12.78
C VAL A 121 22.69 -5.22 11.56
N PRO A 122 22.20 -6.44 11.24
CA PRO A 122 21.27 -6.63 10.14
C PRO A 122 19.90 -6.04 10.46
N VAL A 123 19.28 -5.39 9.48
CA VAL A 123 17.92 -4.89 9.56
C VAL A 123 16.97 -5.97 9.03
N SER A 124 15.86 -6.19 9.71
CA SER A 124 14.81 -7.11 9.25
C SER A 124 14.11 -6.56 8.01
N ASP A 125 13.84 -7.44 7.04
CA ASP A 125 13.10 -7.09 5.82
C ASP A 125 11.58 -7.14 6.01
N ASN A 126 11.11 -7.57 7.18
CA ASN A 126 9.71 -7.59 7.56
C ASN A 126 9.51 -7.13 9.00
N ALA A 127 8.28 -6.75 9.32
CA ALA A 127 7.84 -6.44 10.67
C ALA A 127 6.76 -7.44 11.11
N ILE A 128 6.83 -7.88 12.37
CA ILE A 128 5.85 -8.80 12.94
C ILE A 128 5.31 -8.20 14.22
N THR A 129 3.99 -8.08 14.30
CA THR A 129 3.27 -7.63 15.50
C THR A 129 2.39 -8.74 16.04
N LEU A 130 2.30 -8.84 17.35
CA LEU A 130 1.46 -9.82 18.05
C LEU A 130 0.02 -9.32 18.16
N SER A 131 -0.94 -10.23 18.15
CA SER A 131 -2.36 -9.91 18.35
C SER A 131 -2.67 -9.53 19.78
N SER A 132 -1.89 -10.01 20.76
CA SER A 132 -1.99 -9.68 22.17
C SER A 132 -0.73 -10.06 22.93
N PHE A 133 -0.62 -9.64 24.19
CA PHE A 133 0.48 -10.04 25.08
C PHE A 133 0.45 -11.53 25.49
N PHE A 134 -0.65 -12.21 25.26
CA PHE A 134 -0.88 -13.60 25.67
C PHE A 134 -1.00 -14.57 24.49
N SER A 135 -0.86 -14.08 23.26
CA SER A 135 -0.99 -14.86 22.03
C SER A 135 0.35 -14.98 21.32
N THR A 136 0.55 -16.10 20.65
CA THR A 136 1.66 -16.33 19.70
C THR A 136 1.24 -16.06 18.25
N THR A 137 -0.02 -15.67 18.03
CA THR A 137 -0.50 -15.24 16.72
C THR A 137 -0.20 -13.77 16.48
N GLY A 138 -0.11 -13.37 15.23
CA GLY A 138 0.21 -12.00 14.87
C GLY A 138 0.04 -11.73 13.39
N GLU A 139 0.50 -10.56 12.99
CA GLU A 139 0.50 -10.10 11.60
C GLU A 139 1.93 -9.81 11.16
N ALA A 140 2.26 -10.20 9.94
CA ALA A 140 3.52 -9.87 9.30
C ALA A 140 3.31 -8.87 8.18
N MET A 141 4.22 -7.91 8.07
CA MET A 141 4.21 -6.87 7.04
C MET A 141 5.57 -6.74 6.39
N SER A 142 5.58 -6.49 5.09
CA SER A 142 6.79 -6.19 4.33
C SER A 142 6.51 -5.16 3.25
N ILE A 143 7.56 -4.57 2.71
CA ILE A 143 7.47 -3.57 1.65
C ILE A 143 8.31 -4.05 0.46
N GLY A 144 7.81 -3.78 -0.75
CA GLY A 144 8.57 -3.92 -1.99
C GLY A 144 8.41 -2.68 -2.86
N GLU A 145 9.53 -2.20 -3.42
CA GLU A 145 9.58 -0.99 -4.25
C GLU A 145 10.71 -1.09 -5.27
N ARG A 146 10.42 -0.69 -6.51
CA ARG A 146 11.41 -0.69 -7.61
C ARG A 146 11.28 0.56 -8.49
N THR A 147 11.08 1.72 -7.87
CA THR A 147 10.83 2.98 -8.57
C THR A 147 11.85 3.30 -9.66
N PRO A 148 13.17 3.22 -9.45
CA PRO A 148 14.12 3.55 -10.52
C PRO A 148 13.99 2.67 -11.76
N CYS A 149 13.58 1.42 -11.61
CA CYS A 149 13.41 0.49 -12.73
C CYS A 149 12.18 0.82 -13.58
N ALA A 150 11.19 1.53 -13.04
CA ALA A 150 9.97 1.91 -13.73
C ALA A 150 10.23 2.84 -14.94
N VAL A 151 11.32 3.61 -14.89
CA VAL A 151 11.75 4.45 -16.03
C VAL A 151 12.18 3.61 -17.24
N ILE A 152 12.60 2.38 -17.01
CA ILE A 152 13.04 1.46 -18.07
C ILE A 152 11.87 0.60 -18.56
N ASP A 153 11.12 0.03 -17.63
CA ASP A 153 9.96 -0.84 -17.90
C ASP A 153 9.04 -0.84 -16.66
N SER A 154 7.95 -0.10 -16.74
CA SER A 154 7.00 0.07 -15.65
C SER A 154 6.30 -1.23 -15.25
N ALA A 155 5.99 -2.09 -16.21
CA ALA A 155 5.36 -3.39 -15.98
C ALA A 155 6.31 -4.36 -15.25
N ALA A 156 7.57 -4.43 -15.71
CA ALA A 156 8.59 -5.25 -15.07
C ALA A 156 8.93 -4.75 -13.66
N ALA A 157 9.10 -3.44 -13.49
CA ALA A 157 9.37 -2.83 -12.18
C ALA A 157 8.25 -3.12 -11.17
N SER A 158 6.99 -3.03 -11.58
CA SER A 158 5.85 -3.33 -10.72
C SER A 158 5.79 -4.79 -10.30
N ARG A 159 6.07 -5.73 -11.23
CA ARG A 159 6.20 -7.15 -10.87
C ARG A 159 7.38 -7.40 -9.92
N MET A 160 8.50 -6.71 -10.11
CA MET A 160 9.65 -6.82 -9.22
C MET A 160 9.35 -6.27 -7.83
N ALA A 161 8.58 -5.19 -7.70
CA ALA A 161 8.15 -4.65 -6.42
C ALA A 161 7.28 -5.65 -5.64
N VAL A 162 6.31 -6.29 -6.30
CA VAL A 162 5.52 -7.36 -5.66
C VAL A 162 6.42 -8.55 -5.29
N GLY A 163 7.33 -8.95 -6.18
CA GLY A 163 8.29 -10.02 -5.91
C GLY A 163 9.18 -9.74 -4.69
N GLU A 164 9.63 -8.51 -4.53
CA GLU A 164 10.40 -8.07 -3.36
C GLU A 164 9.56 -8.16 -2.07
N ALA A 165 8.34 -7.61 -2.07
CA ALA A 165 7.45 -7.70 -0.92
C ALA A 165 7.20 -9.16 -0.50
N VAL A 166 6.95 -10.04 -1.47
CA VAL A 166 6.73 -11.47 -1.21
C VAL A 166 7.99 -12.15 -0.69
N THR A 167 9.16 -11.90 -1.27
CA THR A 167 10.41 -12.50 -0.77
C THR A 167 10.78 -12.00 0.62
N ASN A 168 10.47 -10.77 0.95
CA ASN A 168 10.70 -10.21 2.27
C ASN A 168 9.77 -10.84 3.33
N ILE A 169 8.48 -11.05 3.00
CA ILE A 169 7.52 -11.58 3.96
C ILE A 169 7.63 -13.09 4.18
N ILE A 170 8.21 -13.83 3.25
CA ILE A 170 8.25 -15.30 3.31
C ILE A 170 9.01 -15.83 4.54
N SER A 171 9.92 -15.04 5.10
CA SER A 171 10.65 -15.36 6.33
C SER A 171 9.78 -15.29 7.60
N SER A 172 8.54 -14.83 7.50
CA SER A 172 7.60 -14.70 8.62
C SER A 172 6.75 -15.96 8.87
N GLY A 173 7.01 -17.06 8.17
CA GLY A 173 6.24 -18.29 8.32
C GLY A 173 4.90 -18.29 7.59
N ILE A 174 4.80 -17.56 6.47
CA ILE A 174 3.63 -17.60 5.58
C ILE A 174 3.57 -18.99 4.94
N GLU A 175 2.44 -19.68 5.08
CA GLU A 175 2.23 -21.02 4.54
C GLU A 175 1.78 -21.00 3.09
N ASN A 176 0.86 -20.09 2.75
CA ASN A 176 0.31 -19.96 1.39
C ASN A 176 0.36 -18.53 0.90
N LEU A 177 0.64 -18.33 -0.38
CA LEU A 177 0.61 -17.00 -1.00
C LEU A 177 -0.79 -16.38 -0.99
N SER A 178 -1.84 -17.19 -1.04
CA SER A 178 -3.23 -16.71 -0.95
C SER A 178 -3.58 -16.03 0.37
N ASP A 179 -2.80 -16.27 1.43
CA ASP A 179 -2.97 -15.61 2.73
C ASP A 179 -2.45 -14.17 2.71
N VAL A 180 -1.55 -13.86 1.76
CA VAL A 180 -0.97 -12.53 1.59
C VAL A 180 -2.00 -11.58 0.97
N LYS A 181 -2.14 -10.41 1.56
CA LYS A 181 -2.92 -9.28 1.01
C LYS A 181 -1.98 -8.12 0.73
N LEU A 182 -2.14 -7.50 -0.42
CA LEU A 182 -1.33 -6.34 -0.81
C LEU A 182 -2.10 -5.04 -0.59
N SER A 183 -1.39 -4.03 -0.10
CA SER A 183 -1.81 -2.64 -0.24
C SER A 183 -0.92 -1.99 -1.29
N ALA A 184 -1.50 -1.38 -2.31
CA ALA A 184 -0.74 -0.78 -3.40
C ALA A 184 -0.75 0.75 -3.33
N ASN A 185 0.40 1.37 -3.60
CA ASN A 185 0.49 2.80 -3.86
C ASN A 185 1.05 3.01 -5.27
N TRP A 186 0.21 3.52 -6.16
CA TRP A 186 0.57 3.82 -7.54
C TRP A 186 0.99 5.28 -7.63
N MET A 187 2.29 5.51 -7.73
CA MET A 187 2.87 6.86 -7.81
C MET A 187 3.32 7.15 -9.23
N GLY A 188 2.98 8.33 -9.74
CA GLY A 188 3.33 8.68 -11.10
C GLY A 188 3.01 10.13 -11.46
N ALA A 189 3.37 10.50 -12.67
CA ALA A 189 3.07 11.78 -13.29
C ALA A 189 2.39 11.55 -14.67
N PRO A 190 1.10 11.19 -14.71
CA PRO A 190 0.40 10.88 -15.96
C PRO A 190 0.42 12.01 -16.97
N GLU A 191 0.54 13.24 -16.52
CA GLU A 191 0.65 14.46 -17.33
C GLU A 191 2.02 14.60 -18.04
N LYS A 192 3.01 13.84 -17.60
CA LYS A 192 4.35 13.83 -18.19
C LYS A 192 4.46 12.73 -19.26
N LEU A 193 5.56 12.77 -20.02
CA LEU A 193 5.86 11.86 -21.11
C LEU A 193 5.54 10.40 -20.74
N ASN A 194 4.72 9.73 -21.54
CA ASN A 194 4.31 8.32 -21.36
C ASN A 194 3.67 7.95 -20.01
N GLY A 195 3.46 8.90 -19.09
CA GLY A 195 3.02 8.59 -17.74
C GLY A 195 1.69 7.82 -17.65
N ASN A 196 0.71 8.11 -18.53
CA ASN A 196 -0.53 7.34 -18.60
C ASN A 196 -0.31 5.91 -19.09
N GLN A 197 0.56 5.72 -20.09
CA GLN A 197 0.90 4.39 -20.61
C GLN A 197 1.63 3.57 -19.56
N ASP A 198 2.62 4.15 -18.91
CA ASP A 198 3.41 3.49 -17.87
C ASP A 198 2.56 3.07 -16.68
N LEU A 199 1.68 3.96 -16.21
CA LEU A 199 0.73 3.66 -15.15
C LEU A 199 -0.22 2.51 -15.53
N PHE A 200 -0.78 2.55 -16.74
CA PHE A 200 -1.68 1.50 -17.22
C PHE A 200 -0.96 0.14 -17.29
N GLN A 201 0.25 0.11 -17.87
CA GLN A 201 1.03 -1.12 -18.00
C GLN A 201 1.44 -1.69 -16.65
N ALA A 202 1.84 -0.84 -15.69
CA ALA A 202 2.16 -1.23 -14.33
C ALA A 202 0.97 -1.89 -13.63
N VAL A 203 -0.19 -1.22 -13.63
CA VAL A 203 -1.41 -1.71 -13.00
C VAL A 203 -1.91 -3.01 -13.65
N LYS A 204 -1.88 -3.07 -14.98
CA LYS A 204 -2.26 -4.28 -15.73
C LYS A 204 -1.37 -5.47 -15.40
N ALA A 205 -0.05 -5.27 -15.39
CA ALA A 205 0.92 -6.33 -15.12
C ALA A 205 0.78 -6.94 -13.73
N VAL A 206 0.37 -6.15 -12.74
CA VAL A 206 0.14 -6.64 -11.38
C VAL A 206 -1.30 -7.13 -11.21
N GLY A 207 -2.28 -6.30 -11.50
CA GLY A 207 -3.67 -6.58 -11.17
C GLY A 207 -4.34 -7.61 -12.07
N MET A 208 -3.95 -7.70 -13.34
CA MET A 208 -4.56 -8.63 -14.30
C MET A 208 -3.71 -9.86 -14.59
N ASP A 209 -2.38 -9.76 -14.47
CA ASP A 209 -1.49 -10.87 -14.82
C ASP A 209 -0.92 -11.56 -13.59
N LEU A 210 -0.24 -10.83 -12.68
CA LEU A 210 0.52 -11.42 -11.59
C LEU A 210 -0.39 -11.87 -10.42
N CYS A 211 -1.22 -10.98 -9.92
CA CYS A 211 -2.05 -11.26 -8.74
C CYS A 211 -3.02 -12.42 -8.96
N PRO A 212 -3.71 -12.56 -10.13
CA PRO A 212 -4.54 -13.73 -10.40
C PRO A 212 -3.76 -15.03 -10.44
N LYS A 213 -2.52 -15.03 -10.96
CA LYS A 213 -1.68 -16.24 -11.02
C LYS A 213 -1.19 -16.70 -9.64
N TRP A 214 -1.02 -15.78 -8.72
CA TRP A 214 -0.54 -16.05 -7.37
C TRP A 214 -1.65 -16.14 -6.34
N GLU A 215 -2.91 -15.94 -6.78
CA GLU A 215 -4.09 -15.91 -5.92
C GLU A 215 -4.01 -14.85 -4.81
N ILE A 216 -3.24 -13.79 -5.06
CA ILE A 216 -3.07 -12.65 -4.16
C ILE A 216 -4.03 -11.54 -4.60
N CYS A 217 -4.65 -10.86 -3.64
CA CYS A 217 -5.50 -9.72 -3.93
C CYS A 217 -4.93 -8.39 -3.41
N ILE A 218 -5.39 -7.30 -4.01
CA ILE A 218 -5.11 -5.93 -3.59
C ILE A 218 -6.44 -5.31 -3.13
N PRO A 219 -6.89 -5.55 -1.89
CA PRO A 219 -8.18 -5.06 -1.40
C PRO A 219 -8.18 -3.56 -1.14
N VAL A 220 -7.01 -2.96 -0.96
CA VAL A 220 -6.87 -1.55 -0.63
C VAL A 220 -5.60 -0.98 -1.27
N GLY A 221 -5.66 0.30 -1.56
CA GLY A 221 -4.53 1.03 -2.11
C GLY A 221 -4.89 2.49 -2.34
N LYS A 222 -3.95 3.24 -2.86
CA LYS A 222 -4.15 4.62 -3.28
C LYS A 222 -3.30 4.93 -4.49
N ASP A 223 -3.58 6.04 -5.12
CA ASP A 223 -2.75 6.64 -6.14
C ASP A 223 -2.19 8.00 -5.71
N SER A 224 -1.06 8.39 -6.28
CA SER A 224 -0.42 9.68 -6.12
C SER A 224 0.06 10.11 -7.50
N LEU A 225 -0.82 10.80 -8.24
CA LEU A 225 -0.63 11.02 -9.68
C LEU A 225 -0.08 12.43 -10.02
N SER A 226 0.33 13.20 -9.03
CA SER A 226 0.94 14.52 -9.22
C SER A 226 2.42 14.54 -8.84
N MET A 227 3.10 13.40 -8.96
CA MET A 227 4.50 13.23 -8.52
C MET A 227 5.48 13.76 -9.57
N ALA A 228 5.49 15.08 -9.75
CA ALA A 228 6.43 15.77 -10.64
C ALA A 228 6.95 17.06 -10.00
N THR A 229 8.22 17.36 -10.24
CA THR A 229 8.84 18.62 -9.88
C THR A 229 9.59 19.15 -11.10
N ASP A 230 9.32 20.38 -11.47
CA ASP A 230 10.00 21.07 -12.54
C ASP A 230 10.90 22.15 -11.93
N TRP A 231 12.16 22.21 -12.34
CA TRP A 231 13.10 23.26 -11.94
C TRP A 231 13.91 23.73 -13.14
N LYS A 232 14.41 24.95 -13.07
CA LYS A 232 15.32 25.51 -14.05
C LYS A 232 16.73 25.53 -13.45
N GLU A 233 17.73 25.01 -14.16
CA GLU A 233 19.11 25.20 -13.79
C GLU A 233 19.50 26.68 -14.00
N GLY A 234 20.06 27.33 -12.97
CA GLY A 234 20.61 28.69 -13.06
C GLY A 234 19.80 29.79 -12.37
N GLU A 235 18.65 29.53 -11.80
CA GLU A 235 18.01 30.46 -10.87
C GLU A 235 18.49 30.13 -9.45
N SER A 236 19.45 30.90 -8.94
CA SER A 236 19.79 30.92 -7.52
C SER A 236 18.58 31.39 -6.72
N LEU A 237 18.16 30.62 -5.75
CA LEU A 237 17.23 31.04 -4.71
C LEU A 237 17.84 32.18 -3.90
#